data_74eeb43c047a608d96285cf2b71873d0
#
_entry.id   74eeb43c047a608d96285cf2b71873d0
#
_cell.length_a   1.000
_cell.length_b   1.000
_cell.length_c   1.000
_cell.angle_alpha   90.00
_cell.angle_beta   90.00
_cell.angle_gamma   90.00
#
_symmetry.space_group_name_H-M   'P 1'
#
loop_
_entity.id
_entity.type
_entity.pdbx_description
1 polymer ?
#
loop_
_entity_poly.entity_id
_entity_poly.type
_entity_poly.pdbx_seq_one_letter_code
_entity_poly.pdbx_strand_id
1 'polypeptide(L)'
;DAELRQQLREEVRQVLRAEGATAVMVTHDQEEALSLADKVAVLREGRIIQVGSPSEIYNSPADVGIATFLGESVLVDGKVSGGKILTDLGSLSALNNVVEGASGVVAIRSENFYLQPNPSGDSEVVGRVFFGHDALVEVQTPKLRIRARSNGPFAPEVGMKVTVWVRGAVNFYPAS
;
A
#
# COMPACT_ATOMS: atom_id res chain seq x y z
N ASP A 1 16.80 1.21 -20.41
CA ASP A 1 17.30 0.23 -19.46
C ASP A 1 16.94 0.70 -18.03
N ALA A 2 16.23 -0.15 -17.26
CA ALA A 2 15.78 0.21 -15.91
C ALA A 2 16.96 0.40 -14.95
N GLU A 3 18.00 -0.42 -15.09
CA GLU A 3 19.20 -0.36 -14.26
C GLU A 3 19.96 0.95 -14.48
N LEU A 4 20.10 1.37 -15.73
CA LEU A 4 20.74 2.64 -16.06
C LEU A 4 19.97 3.85 -15.50
N ARG A 5 18.63 3.80 -15.53
CA ARG A 5 17.79 4.85 -14.91
C ARG A 5 18.00 4.91 -13.41
N GLN A 6 18.06 3.76 -12.74
CA GLN A 6 18.28 3.69 -11.29
C GLN A 6 19.68 4.22 -10.92
N GLN A 7 20.73 3.85 -11.67
CA GLN A 7 22.07 4.38 -11.46
C GLN A 7 22.13 5.90 -11.66
N LEU A 8 21.53 6.40 -12.74
CA LEU A 8 21.49 7.84 -13.02
C LEU A 8 20.75 8.63 -11.91
N ARG A 9 19.66 8.09 -11.39
CA ARG A 9 18.92 8.68 -10.27
C ARG A 9 19.82 8.83 -9.03
N GLU A 10 20.56 7.79 -8.69
CA GLU A 10 21.45 7.82 -7.52
C GLU A 10 22.62 8.79 -7.72
N GLU A 11 23.23 8.85 -8.92
CA GLU A 11 24.27 9.82 -9.25
C GLU A 11 23.77 11.27 -9.15
N VAL A 12 22.59 11.56 -9.70
CA VAL A 12 21.97 12.89 -9.61
C VAL A 12 21.75 13.28 -8.15
N ARG A 13 21.21 12.35 -7.33
CA ARG A 13 21.01 12.60 -5.90
C ARG A 13 22.31 12.91 -5.16
N GLN A 14 23.38 12.16 -5.46
CA GLN A 14 24.69 12.36 -4.83
C GLN A 14 25.29 13.73 -5.22
N VAL A 15 25.19 14.12 -6.47
CA VAL A 15 25.67 15.43 -6.95
C VAL A 15 24.90 16.57 -6.27
N LEU A 16 23.58 16.51 -6.26
CA LEU A 16 22.75 17.53 -5.63
C LEU A 16 23.07 17.69 -4.13
N ARG A 17 23.30 16.58 -3.44
CA ARG A 17 23.70 16.60 -2.02
C ARG A 17 25.10 17.17 -1.80
N ALA A 18 26.05 16.79 -2.63
CA ALA A 18 27.43 17.27 -2.53
C ALA A 18 27.53 18.79 -2.74
N GLU A 19 26.74 19.32 -3.67
CA GLU A 19 26.67 20.75 -3.98
C GLU A 19 25.75 21.54 -3.01
N GLY A 20 25.06 20.88 -2.09
CA GLY A 20 24.08 21.54 -1.20
C GLY A 20 22.93 22.20 -1.97
N ALA A 21 22.65 21.73 -3.17
CA ALA A 21 21.67 22.33 -4.07
C ALA A 21 20.24 21.95 -3.70
N THR A 22 19.34 22.94 -3.73
CA THR A 22 17.89 22.67 -3.65
C THR A 22 17.36 22.45 -5.07
N ALA A 23 16.77 21.29 -5.29
CA ALA A 23 16.17 20.94 -6.59
C ALA A 23 14.67 20.67 -6.43
N VAL A 24 13.87 21.08 -7.42
CA VAL A 24 12.47 20.74 -7.55
C VAL A 24 12.31 19.87 -8.79
N MET A 25 11.77 18.67 -8.60
CA MET A 25 11.45 17.75 -9.68
C MET A 25 9.93 17.58 -9.79
N VAL A 26 9.41 17.63 -10.99
CA VAL A 26 8.01 17.31 -11.28
C VAL A 26 7.97 15.99 -12.05
N THR A 27 7.29 15.02 -11.50
CA THR A 27 7.17 13.69 -12.11
C THR A 27 5.78 13.11 -11.87
N HIS A 28 5.36 12.20 -12.71
CA HIS A 28 4.21 11.31 -12.48
C HIS A 28 4.66 9.88 -12.09
N ASP A 29 5.95 9.65 -12.04
CA ASP A 29 6.52 8.37 -11.61
C ASP A 29 6.64 8.34 -10.08
N GLN A 30 5.86 7.46 -9.46
CA GLN A 30 5.79 7.31 -8.01
C GLN A 30 7.11 6.80 -7.42
N GLU A 31 7.80 5.91 -8.13
CA GLU A 31 9.09 5.37 -7.68
C GLU A 31 10.15 6.46 -7.67
N GLU A 32 10.14 7.36 -8.67
CA GLU A 32 11.03 8.53 -8.68
C GLU A 32 10.75 9.44 -7.49
N ALA A 33 9.48 9.81 -7.27
CA ALA A 33 9.12 10.70 -6.18
C ALA A 33 9.49 10.11 -4.81
N LEU A 34 9.21 8.82 -4.58
CA LEU A 34 9.45 8.18 -3.29
C LEU A 34 10.93 7.83 -3.04
N SER A 35 11.74 7.58 -4.10
CA SER A 35 13.12 7.16 -3.96
C SER A 35 14.14 8.31 -3.96
N LEU A 36 13.85 9.42 -4.63
CA LEU A 36 14.80 10.52 -4.81
C LEU A 36 14.58 11.70 -3.87
N ALA A 37 13.33 12.03 -3.57
CA ALA A 37 12.99 13.26 -2.87
C ALA A 37 13.20 13.16 -1.36
N ASP A 38 13.64 14.25 -0.73
CA ASP A 38 13.60 14.41 0.71
C ASP A 38 12.20 14.84 1.18
N LYS A 39 11.45 15.53 0.31
CA LYS A 39 10.04 15.89 0.50
C LYS A 39 9.25 15.70 -0.78
N VAL A 40 8.05 15.18 -0.65
CA VAL A 40 7.09 14.98 -1.74
C VAL A 40 5.89 15.89 -1.51
N ALA A 41 5.47 16.60 -2.56
CA ALA A 41 4.21 17.34 -2.60
C ALA A 41 3.26 16.67 -3.60
N VAL A 42 2.12 16.19 -3.10
CA VAL A 42 1.08 15.60 -3.95
C VAL A 42 0.19 16.71 -4.50
N LEU A 43 0.14 16.83 -5.81
CA LEU A 43 -0.63 17.82 -6.53
C LEU A 43 -1.88 17.17 -7.15
N ARG A 44 -3.05 17.77 -6.94
CA ARG A 44 -4.31 17.35 -7.55
C ARG A 44 -5.11 18.59 -7.92
N GLU A 45 -5.56 18.68 -9.18
CA GLU A 45 -6.37 19.80 -9.70
C GLU A 45 -5.76 21.19 -9.41
N GLY A 46 -4.42 21.29 -9.57
CA GLY A 46 -3.69 22.55 -9.34
C GLY A 46 -3.49 22.93 -7.88
N ARG A 47 -3.84 22.05 -6.92
CA ARG A 47 -3.68 22.29 -5.48
C ARG A 47 -2.77 21.25 -4.84
N ILE A 48 -1.96 21.69 -3.89
CA ILE A 48 -1.17 20.78 -3.06
C ILE A 48 -2.11 20.18 -2.00
N ILE A 49 -2.27 18.87 -2.04
CA ILE A 49 -3.15 18.12 -1.13
C ILE A 49 -2.39 17.65 0.11
N GLN A 50 -1.14 17.22 -0.07
CA GLN A 50 -0.29 16.75 1.02
C GLN A 50 1.17 17.04 0.72
N VAL A 51 1.94 17.38 1.76
CA VAL A 51 3.41 17.51 1.71
C VAL A 51 4.00 16.76 2.89
N GLY A 52 5.05 15.98 2.65
CA GLY A 52 5.74 15.24 3.69
C GLY A 52 6.97 14.51 3.15
N SER A 53 7.66 13.79 4.00
CA SER A 53 8.67 12.83 3.55
C SER A 53 8.03 11.71 2.73
N PRO A 54 8.79 11.03 1.85
CA PRO A 54 8.28 9.87 1.12
C PRO A 54 7.57 8.84 2.01
N SER A 55 8.17 8.55 3.17
CA SER A 55 7.61 7.60 4.13
C SER A 55 6.28 8.08 4.74
N GLU A 56 6.15 9.36 5.09
CA GLU A 56 4.90 9.93 5.60
C GLU A 56 3.80 9.89 4.54
N ILE A 57 4.10 10.29 3.31
CA ILE A 57 3.13 10.30 2.21
C ILE A 57 2.64 8.87 1.91
N TYR A 58 3.54 7.88 1.94
CA TYR A 58 3.20 6.49 1.66
C TYR A 58 2.42 5.82 2.79
N ASN A 59 2.86 6.00 4.04
CA ASN A 59 2.30 5.31 5.21
C ASN A 59 1.06 6.01 5.79
N SER A 60 0.95 7.34 5.62
CA SER A 60 -0.13 8.16 6.19
C SER A 60 -0.73 9.08 5.12
N PRO A 61 -1.25 8.53 4.00
CA PRO A 61 -1.87 9.33 2.95
C PRO A 61 -3.10 10.05 3.50
N ALA A 62 -3.26 11.32 3.10
CA ALA A 62 -4.30 12.20 3.61
C ALA A 62 -5.72 11.76 3.21
N ASP A 63 -5.84 11.07 2.08
CA ASP A 63 -7.12 10.53 1.59
C ASP A 63 -6.95 9.23 0.80
N VAL A 64 -8.07 8.55 0.53
CA VAL A 64 -8.13 7.31 -0.24
C VAL A 64 -7.51 7.46 -1.64
N GLY A 65 -7.69 8.62 -2.28
CA GLY A 65 -7.14 8.89 -3.62
C GLY A 65 -5.62 8.87 -3.61
N ILE A 66 -4.97 9.47 -2.60
CA ILE A 66 -3.52 9.40 -2.43
C ILE A 66 -3.09 7.98 -2.08
N ALA A 67 -3.82 7.30 -1.19
CA ALA A 67 -3.53 5.93 -0.82
C ALA A 67 -3.50 5.00 -2.04
N THR A 68 -4.49 5.07 -2.90
CA THR A 68 -4.58 4.23 -4.11
C THR A 68 -3.65 4.68 -5.23
N PHE A 69 -3.34 5.97 -5.30
CA PHE A 69 -2.39 6.50 -6.29
C PHE A 69 -0.95 6.04 -6.00
N LEU A 70 -0.50 6.05 -4.75
CA LEU A 70 0.91 5.78 -4.40
C LEU A 70 1.27 4.30 -4.25
N GLY A 71 0.36 3.40 -4.46
CA GLY A 71 0.64 1.97 -4.39
C GLY A 71 -0.62 1.12 -4.42
N GLU A 72 -0.43 -0.13 -4.76
CA GLU A 72 -1.53 -1.07 -4.84
C GLU A 72 -2.18 -1.28 -3.47
N SER A 73 -3.46 -0.95 -3.39
CA SER A 73 -4.24 -1.04 -2.15
C SER A 73 -5.58 -1.72 -2.41
N VAL A 74 -5.98 -2.56 -1.48
CA VAL A 74 -7.33 -3.12 -1.40
C VAL A 74 -8.17 -2.23 -0.51
N LEU A 75 -9.30 -1.76 -1.04
CA LEU A 75 -10.26 -0.96 -0.28
C LEU A 75 -11.31 -1.88 0.31
N VAL A 76 -11.53 -1.77 1.62
CA VAL A 76 -12.48 -2.59 2.36
C VAL A 76 -13.35 -1.70 3.24
N ASP A 77 -14.66 -1.91 3.18
CA ASP A 77 -15.57 -1.19 4.07
C ASP A 77 -15.32 -1.58 5.53
N GLY A 78 -15.41 -0.61 6.41
CA GLY A 78 -15.18 -0.80 7.83
C GLY A 78 -16.06 0.07 8.72
N LYS A 79 -16.29 -0.41 9.91
CA LYS A 79 -17.00 0.32 10.97
C LYS A 79 -16.18 0.29 12.24
N VAL A 80 -15.99 1.45 12.86
CA VAL A 80 -15.26 1.57 14.13
C VAL A 80 -16.13 1.05 15.27
N SER A 81 -15.59 0.12 16.04
CA SER A 81 -16.22 -0.42 17.25
C SER A 81 -15.16 -0.90 18.25
N GLY A 82 -15.26 -0.43 19.49
CA GLY A 82 -14.31 -0.76 20.57
C GLY A 82 -12.87 -0.32 20.25
N GLY A 83 -12.71 0.83 19.57
CA GLY A 83 -11.41 1.36 19.16
C GLY A 83 -10.70 0.60 18.02
N LYS A 84 -11.40 -0.37 17.40
CA LYS A 84 -10.91 -1.12 16.23
C LYS A 84 -11.85 -0.94 15.05
N ILE A 85 -11.37 -1.30 13.86
CA ILE A 85 -12.15 -1.25 12.63
C ILE A 85 -12.61 -2.67 12.31
N LEU A 86 -13.93 -2.90 12.35
CA LEU A 86 -14.55 -4.17 11.95
C LEU A 86 -14.73 -4.17 10.44
N THR A 87 -14.19 -5.17 9.77
CA THR A 87 -14.22 -5.35 8.33
C THR A 87 -14.57 -6.78 7.95
N ASP A 88 -14.78 -7.04 6.68
CA ASP A 88 -14.93 -8.40 6.13
C ASP A 88 -13.64 -9.25 6.20
N LEU A 89 -12.52 -8.63 6.52
CA LEU A 89 -11.23 -9.30 6.78
C LEU A 89 -10.91 -9.43 8.28
N GLY A 90 -11.90 -9.18 9.15
CA GLY A 90 -11.75 -9.23 10.59
C GLY A 90 -11.59 -7.86 11.24
N SER A 91 -11.14 -7.87 12.49
CA SER A 91 -10.96 -6.67 13.31
C SER A 91 -9.54 -6.13 13.16
N LEU A 92 -9.40 -4.91 12.63
CA LEU A 92 -8.13 -4.26 12.32
C LEU A 92 -7.85 -3.10 13.28
N SER A 93 -6.57 -2.83 13.51
CA SER A 93 -6.13 -1.65 14.27
C SER A 93 -5.95 -0.46 13.33
N ALA A 94 -6.37 0.72 13.74
CA ALA A 94 -6.17 1.95 12.99
C ALA A 94 -4.79 2.56 13.22
N LEU A 95 -4.17 3.13 12.17
CA LEU A 95 -2.98 3.98 12.27
C LEU A 95 -3.33 5.39 12.72
N ASN A 96 -4.46 5.91 12.25
CA ASN A 96 -4.96 7.24 12.54
C ASN A 96 -6.04 7.20 13.62
N ASN A 97 -6.34 8.35 14.19
CA ASN A 97 -7.42 8.47 15.16
C ASN A 97 -8.76 8.14 14.51
N VAL A 98 -9.53 7.30 15.18
CA VAL A 98 -10.85 6.86 14.72
C VAL A 98 -11.93 7.24 15.74
N VAL A 99 -13.11 7.56 15.24
CA VAL A 99 -14.28 7.92 16.06
C VAL A 99 -15.19 6.71 16.18
N GLU A 100 -15.58 6.38 17.42
CA GLU A 100 -16.48 5.25 17.68
C GLU A 100 -17.79 5.36 16.89
N GLY A 101 -18.19 4.27 16.26
CA GLY A 101 -19.38 4.18 15.42
C GLY A 101 -19.20 4.71 13.99
N ALA A 102 -18.07 5.34 13.65
CA ALA A 102 -17.83 5.82 12.30
C ALA A 102 -17.78 4.66 11.29
N SER A 103 -18.44 4.86 10.16
CA SER A 103 -18.33 3.98 8.98
C SER A 103 -17.43 4.64 7.94
N GLY A 104 -16.72 3.85 7.16
CA GLY A 104 -15.78 4.36 6.17
C GLY A 104 -15.05 3.25 5.44
N VAL A 105 -13.93 3.60 4.84
CA VAL A 105 -13.10 2.70 4.04
C VAL A 105 -11.72 2.55 4.66
N VAL A 106 -11.23 1.32 4.68
CA VAL A 106 -9.85 0.98 5.02
C VAL A 106 -9.07 0.76 3.74
N ALA A 107 -7.91 1.40 3.61
CA ALA A 107 -6.96 1.10 2.53
C ALA A 107 -5.86 0.18 3.08
N ILE A 108 -5.79 -1.03 2.54
CA ILE A 108 -4.81 -2.05 2.93
C ILE A 108 -3.84 -2.24 1.79
N ARG A 109 -2.55 -2.01 2.02
CA ARG A 109 -1.50 -2.24 1.03
C ARG A 109 -1.39 -3.73 0.69
N SER A 110 -1.13 -4.05 -0.58
CA SER A 110 -0.97 -5.45 -1.03
C SER A 110 0.14 -6.20 -0.29
N GLU A 111 1.20 -5.52 0.12
CA GLU A 111 2.31 -6.07 0.92
C GLU A 111 1.97 -6.29 2.40
N ASN A 112 0.88 -5.71 2.90
CA ASN A 112 0.43 -5.93 4.28
C ASN A 112 -0.43 -7.20 4.44
N PHE A 113 -0.82 -7.83 3.34
CA PHE A 113 -1.45 -9.15 3.42
C PHE A 113 -0.42 -10.24 3.66
N TYR A 114 -0.74 -11.13 4.57
CA TYR A 114 0.00 -12.38 4.78
C TYR A 114 -0.90 -13.56 4.43
N LEU A 115 -0.44 -14.38 3.52
CA LEU A 115 -1.14 -15.57 3.04
C LEU A 115 -0.48 -16.80 3.65
N GLN A 116 -1.16 -17.47 4.56
CA GLN A 116 -0.69 -18.71 5.16
C GLN A 116 -1.37 -19.89 4.49
N PRO A 117 -0.61 -20.79 3.81
CA PRO A 117 -1.16 -22.04 3.32
C PRO A 117 -1.86 -22.81 4.42
N ASN A 118 -3.14 -23.14 4.20
CA ASN A 118 -3.98 -23.85 5.16
C ASN A 118 -5.03 -24.67 4.41
N PRO A 119 -4.94 -26.01 4.38
CA PRO A 119 -5.94 -26.85 3.69
C PRO A 119 -7.38 -26.68 4.19
N SER A 120 -7.54 -26.22 5.45
CA SER A 120 -8.84 -25.91 6.05
C SER A 120 -9.18 -24.41 5.98
N GLY A 121 -8.38 -23.60 5.27
CA GLY A 121 -8.62 -22.18 5.08
C GLY A 121 -9.90 -21.92 4.29
N ASP A 122 -10.52 -20.79 4.58
CA ASP A 122 -11.78 -20.35 3.95
C ASP A 122 -11.57 -19.58 2.65
N SER A 123 -10.33 -19.26 2.33
CA SER A 123 -9.94 -18.46 1.18
C SER A 123 -9.12 -19.28 0.19
N GLU A 124 -9.17 -18.93 -1.11
CA GLU A 124 -8.52 -19.68 -2.17
C GLU A 124 -7.73 -18.76 -3.10
N VAL A 125 -6.53 -19.17 -3.46
CA VAL A 125 -5.72 -18.49 -4.48
C VAL A 125 -6.34 -18.74 -5.86
N VAL A 126 -6.76 -17.66 -6.51
CA VAL A 126 -7.44 -17.71 -7.82
C VAL A 126 -6.59 -17.14 -8.96
N GLY A 127 -5.49 -16.48 -8.64
CA GLY A 127 -4.56 -15.92 -9.63
C GLY A 127 -3.18 -15.70 -9.03
N ARG A 128 -2.15 -15.76 -9.88
CA ARG A 128 -0.77 -15.49 -9.50
C ARG A 128 0.02 -14.95 -10.67
N VAL A 129 0.71 -13.82 -10.45
CA VAL A 129 1.71 -13.29 -11.37
C VAL A 129 3.07 -13.29 -10.66
N PHE A 130 4.05 -13.98 -11.24
CA PHE A 130 5.36 -14.16 -10.65
C PHE A 130 6.38 -13.20 -11.27
N PHE A 131 7.09 -12.42 -10.45
CA PHE A 131 8.10 -11.44 -10.85
C PHE A 131 9.53 -11.82 -10.42
N GLY A 132 9.77 -13.08 -10.00
CA GLY A 132 11.04 -13.55 -9.48
C GLY A 132 11.14 -13.34 -7.96
N HIS A 133 11.58 -12.17 -7.52
CA HIS A 133 11.74 -11.84 -6.10
C HIS A 133 10.40 -11.69 -5.37
N ASP A 134 9.33 -11.32 -6.07
CA ASP A 134 7.98 -11.22 -5.52
C ASP A 134 6.92 -11.84 -6.46
N ALA A 135 5.72 -11.95 -5.97
CA ALA A 135 4.54 -12.36 -6.72
C ALA A 135 3.31 -11.58 -6.26
N LEU A 136 2.46 -11.24 -7.20
CA LEU A 136 1.13 -10.72 -6.95
C LEU A 136 0.16 -11.90 -6.95
N VAL A 137 -0.51 -12.12 -5.83
CA VAL A 137 -1.42 -13.25 -5.61
C VAL A 137 -2.84 -12.72 -5.44
N GLU A 138 -3.74 -13.18 -6.30
CA GLU A 138 -5.17 -12.91 -6.16
C GLU A 138 -5.82 -14.00 -5.32
N VAL A 139 -6.54 -13.58 -4.28
CA VAL A 139 -7.20 -14.49 -3.35
C VAL A 139 -8.68 -14.16 -3.28
N GLN A 140 -9.51 -15.19 -3.47
CA GLN A 140 -10.94 -15.13 -3.21
C GLN A 140 -11.17 -15.51 -1.74
N THR A 141 -11.57 -14.53 -0.94
CA THR A 141 -12.08 -14.76 0.41
C THR A 141 -13.59 -15.04 0.36
N PRO A 142 -14.25 -15.44 1.44
CA PRO A 142 -15.71 -15.65 1.46
C PRO A 142 -16.53 -14.45 1.01
N LYS A 143 -16.01 -13.23 1.19
CA LYS A 143 -16.78 -12.00 0.95
C LYS A 143 -16.21 -11.09 -0.14
N LEU A 144 -14.90 -11.12 -0.38
CA LEU A 144 -14.26 -10.22 -1.33
C LEU A 144 -13.03 -10.85 -1.99
N ARG A 145 -12.60 -10.25 -3.09
CA ARG A 145 -11.34 -10.61 -3.75
C ARG A 145 -10.27 -9.59 -3.35
N ILE A 146 -9.12 -10.10 -2.93
CA ILE A 146 -7.96 -9.29 -2.55
C ILE A 146 -6.77 -9.58 -3.46
N ARG A 147 -5.84 -8.63 -3.49
CA ARG A 147 -4.51 -8.79 -4.08
C ARG A 147 -3.46 -8.64 -3.00
N ALA A 148 -2.63 -9.66 -2.85
CA ALA A 148 -1.55 -9.69 -1.88
C ALA A 148 -0.21 -9.77 -2.61
N ARG A 149 0.76 -8.98 -2.15
CA ARG A 149 2.14 -9.08 -2.61
C ARG A 149 2.90 -10.00 -1.66
N SER A 150 3.44 -11.08 -2.18
CA SER A 150 4.14 -12.11 -1.42
C SER A 150 5.55 -12.29 -1.95
N ASN A 151 6.45 -12.83 -1.12
CA ASN A 151 7.78 -13.23 -1.57
C ASN A 151 7.64 -14.31 -2.65
N GLY A 152 8.19 -14.06 -3.84
CA GLY A 152 7.97 -14.86 -5.04
C GLY A 152 8.20 -16.36 -4.88
N PRO A 153 9.37 -16.80 -4.35
CA PRO A 153 9.66 -18.22 -4.14
C PRO A 153 8.71 -18.93 -3.19
N PHE A 154 8.08 -18.21 -2.27
CA PHE A 154 7.21 -18.76 -1.23
C PHE A 154 5.74 -18.38 -1.40
N ALA A 155 5.41 -17.71 -2.49
CA ALA A 155 4.03 -17.33 -2.80
C ALA A 155 3.17 -18.57 -3.06
N PRO A 156 1.98 -18.69 -2.44
CA PRO A 156 1.10 -19.83 -2.65
C PRO A 156 0.65 -19.92 -4.12
N GLU A 157 0.42 -21.15 -4.57
CA GLU A 157 0.03 -21.46 -5.95
C GLU A 157 -1.49 -21.35 -6.13
N VAL A 158 -1.92 -21.17 -7.38
CA VAL A 158 -3.34 -21.16 -7.74
C VAL A 158 -4.01 -22.47 -7.34
N GLY A 159 -5.19 -22.38 -6.73
CA GLY A 159 -5.95 -23.51 -6.19
C GLY A 159 -5.62 -23.86 -4.75
N MET A 160 -4.56 -23.28 -4.17
CA MET A 160 -4.25 -23.52 -2.75
C MET A 160 -5.26 -22.79 -1.85
N LYS A 161 -5.65 -23.48 -0.78
CA LYS A 161 -6.39 -22.87 0.33
C LYS A 161 -5.44 -22.14 1.26
N VAL A 162 -5.87 -20.95 1.69
CA VAL A 162 -5.07 -20.07 2.55
C VAL A 162 -5.93 -19.44 3.65
N THR A 163 -5.28 -19.08 4.74
CA THR A 163 -5.81 -18.11 5.71
C THR A 163 -5.17 -16.75 5.40
N VAL A 164 -5.99 -15.72 5.35
CA VAL A 164 -5.56 -14.34 5.07
C VAL A 164 -5.45 -13.56 6.37
N TRP A 165 -4.31 -12.90 6.55
CA TRP A 165 -4.08 -11.99 7.67
C TRP A 165 -3.68 -10.62 7.16
N VAL A 166 -4.06 -9.57 7.87
CA VAL A 166 -3.57 -8.21 7.65
C VAL A 166 -2.53 -7.88 8.72
N ARG A 167 -1.34 -7.52 8.29
CA ARG A 167 -0.23 -7.14 9.19
C ARG A 167 -0.28 -5.67 9.52
N GLY A 168 -0.03 -5.36 10.80
CA GLY A 168 0.07 -3.99 11.27
C GLY A 168 -1.27 -3.28 11.38
N ALA A 169 -1.18 -1.97 11.60
CA ALA A 169 -2.33 -1.09 11.61
C ALA A 169 -2.58 -0.51 10.21
N VAL A 170 -3.79 -0.06 9.95
CA VAL A 170 -4.26 0.39 8.63
C VAL A 170 -4.82 1.81 8.70
N ASN A 171 -4.80 2.51 7.56
CA ASN A 171 -5.42 3.83 7.45
C ASN A 171 -6.94 3.67 7.24
N PHE A 172 -7.70 4.35 8.08
CA PHE A 172 -9.16 4.42 7.99
C PHE A 172 -9.58 5.81 7.50
N TYR A 173 -10.48 5.84 6.54
CA TYR A 173 -11.04 7.04 5.96
C TYR A 173 -12.54 7.05 6.19
N PRO A 174 -13.05 7.93 7.09
CA PRO A 174 -14.48 7.99 7.38
C PRO A 174 -15.26 8.41 6.13
N ALA A 175 -16.46 7.88 5.98
CA ALA A 175 -17.42 8.37 5.00
C ALA A 175 -17.80 9.83 5.31
N SER A 176 -17.91 10.65 4.27
CA SER A 176 -18.30 12.07 4.37
C SER A 176 -19.75 12.22 4.78
#